data_19479c7d253d83d9afa17e612f0d8ba9
#
_entry.id   19479c7d253d83d9afa17e612f0d8ba9
#
_cell.length_a   1.000
_cell.length_b   1.000
_cell.length_c   1.000
_cell.angle_alpha   90.00
_cell.angle_beta   90.00
_cell.angle_gamma   90.00
#
_symmetry.space_group_name_H-M   'P 1'
#
loop_
_entity.id
_entity.type
_entity.pdbx_description
1 polymer ?
#
loop_
_entity_poly.entity_id
_entity_poly.type
_entity_poly.pdbx_seq_one_letter_code
_entity_poly.pdbx_strand_id
1 'polypeptide(L)'
;DYVIAAVRQILKDNPIDYVKWDMNRHLTDVGSMYFEPDRQGEITHRYVLGLYYIMDVLTSEFSEILFESCSSGGGRFDPGMLYYMPQTWTSDNTDAVCRLKIQHGTSMLFPTVSMGAHVSAVPNHQVGRTTSLETRYIVAAAGNLGYELDLQKLSQDEMELIKKQIAQYKRIRRTVQFGAYYRLADPFSENQSAWNFVSEDGKQIVFSHVQILARSAYRIPTLRLRGLDPKAEYKNVETGEVFGGDELMYAGITIPRVRQDFSATMIIFEKM
;
A
#
# COMPACT_ATOMS: atom_id res chain seq x y z
N ASP A 1 1.09 -19.16 26.56
CA ASP A 1 2.47 -19.22 27.09
C ASP A 1 3.44 -19.90 26.14
N TYR A 2 3.10 -21.06 25.57
CA TYR A 2 4.02 -21.81 24.68
C TYR A 2 4.47 -20.98 23.46
N VAL A 3 3.55 -20.36 22.72
CA VAL A 3 3.85 -19.52 21.55
C VAL A 3 4.72 -18.33 21.95
N ILE A 4 4.39 -17.68 23.07
CA ILE A 4 5.19 -16.56 23.59
C ILE A 4 6.62 -17.00 23.88
N ALA A 5 6.80 -18.13 24.57
CA ALA A 5 8.13 -18.64 24.91
C ALA A 5 8.95 -18.99 23.65
N ALA A 6 8.33 -19.64 22.66
CA ALA A 6 8.99 -20.05 21.43
C ALA A 6 9.42 -18.84 20.59
N VAL A 7 8.51 -17.87 20.38
CA VAL A 7 8.81 -16.65 19.59
C VAL A 7 9.83 -15.77 20.31
N ARG A 8 9.68 -15.58 21.62
CA ARG A 8 10.63 -14.85 22.46
C ARG A 8 12.05 -15.39 22.32
N GLN A 9 12.22 -16.71 22.33
CA GLN A 9 13.53 -17.34 22.17
C GLN A 9 14.14 -17.02 20.82
N ILE A 10 13.34 -17.11 19.73
CA ILE A 10 13.79 -16.76 18.37
C ILE A 10 14.24 -15.31 18.28
N LEU A 11 13.43 -14.39 18.83
CA LEU A 11 13.73 -12.96 18.77
C LEU A 11 14.94 -12.56 19.62
N LYS A 12 15.22 -13.29 20.74
CA LYS A 12 16.41 -13.07 21.56
C LYS A 12 17.70 -13.61 20.95
N ASP A 13 17.60 -14.72 20.25
CA ASP A 13 18.78 -15.42 19.72
C ASP A 13 19.22 -14.88 18.35
N ASN A 14 18.41 -14.04 17.70
CA ASN A 14 18.66 -13.58 16.34
C ASN A 14 18.48 -12.05 16.22
N PRO A 15 19.29 -11.36 15.39
CA PRO A 15 19.14 -9.94 15.12
C PRO A 15 17.99 -9.70 14.14
N ILE A 16 16.76 -9.66 14.66
CA ILE A 16 15.52 -9.51 13.89
C ILE A 16 14.96 -8.11 14.16
N ASP A 17 14.75 -7.31 13.11
CA ASP A 17 14.16 -5.98 13.18
C ASP A 17 12.70 -5.94 12.69
N TYR A 18 12.25 -7.00 11.99
CA TYR A 18 10.94 -7.07 11.36
C TYR A 18 10.37 -8.48 11.37
N VAL A 19 9.08 -8.57 11.75
CA VAL A 19 8.34 -9.85 11.77
C VAL A 19 7.05 -9.70 10.98
N LYS A 20 6.87 -10.51 9.95
CA LYS A 20 5.57 -10.70 9.32
C LYS A 20 4.89 -11.91 9.97
N TRP A 21 3.81 -11.62 10.71
CA TRP A 21 3.05 -12.62 11.44
C TRP A 21 1.86 -13.09 10.61
N ASP A 22 1.98 -14.29 10.05
CA ASP A 22 0.98 -14.84 9.17
C ASP A 22 0.07 -15.87 9.86
N MET A 23 -1.22 -15.90 9.46
CA MET A 23 -2.20 -16.90 9.90
C MET A 23 -3.19 -17.19 8.76
N ASN A 24 -2.97 -18.27 8.03
CA ASN A 24 -3.69 -18.63 6.81
C ASN A 24 -4.80 -19.66 7.01
N ARG A 25 -5.22 -19.88 8.27
CA ARG A 25 -6.30 -20.80 8.60
C ARG A 25 -7.55 -20.05 9.05
N HIS A 26 -8.66 -20.32 8.39
CA HIS A 26 -9.96 -19.83 8.82
C HIS A 26 -10.43 -20.58 10.09
N LEU A 27 -11.10 -19.83 10.98
CA LEU A 27 -11.76 -20.36 12.17
C LEU A 27 -13.19 -20.80 11.79
N THR A 28 -13.32 -21.93 11.09
CA THR A 28 -14.62 -22.45 10.61
C THR A 28 -15.27 -23.38 11.61
N ASP A 29 -14.70 -24.55 11.84
CA ASP A 29 -15.21 -25.54 12.81
C ASP A 29 -14.40 -25.45 14.10
N VAL A 30 -14.79 -24.54 14.99
CA VAL A 30 -14.10 -24.34 16.26
C VAL A 30 -14.78 -25.10 17.38
N GLY A 31 -13.97 -25.85 18.13
CA GLY A 31 -14.43 -26.57 19.30
C GLY A 31 -13.28 -26.77 20.29
N SER A 32 -13.59 -26.92 21.56
CA SER A 32 -12.61 -27.20 22.59
C SER A 32 -13.18 -28.18 23.63
N MET A 33 -12.41 -29.19 23.97
CA MET A 33 -12.76 -30.11 25.06
C MET A 33 -12.61 -29.50 26.48
N TYR A 34 -12.06 -28.27 26.54
CA TYR A 34 -11.94 -27.55 27.81
C TYR A 34 -13.18 -26.74 28.16
N PHE A 35 -14.17 -26.65 27.24
CA PHE A 35 -15.42 -25.91 27.46
C PHE A 35 -16.63 -26.85 27.41
N GLU A 36 -17.56 -26.63 28.32
CA GLU A 36 -18.85 -27.29 28.27
C GLU A 36 -19.62 -26.93 26.99
N PRO A 37 -20.59 -27.77 26.55
CA PRO A 37 -21.31 -27.57 25.29
C PRO A 37 -21.97 -26.19 25.15
N ASP A 38 -22.50 -25.63 26.23
CA ASP A 38 -23.15 -24.32 26.27
C ASP A 38 -22.18 -23.14 26.15
N ARG A 39 -20.86 -23.41 26.34
CA ARG A 39 -19.80 -22.38 26.25
C ARG A 39 -18.96 -22.47 24.99
N GLN A 40 -19.24 -23.38 24.07
CA GLN A 40 -18.47 -23.53 22.83
C GLN A 40 -18.48 -22.25 21.97
N GLY A 41 -19.54 -21.45 22.02
CA GLY A 41 -19.62 -20.15 21.34
C GLY A 41 -18.63 -19.07 21.81
N GLU A 42 -17.96 -19.28 22.96
CA GLU A 42 -16.93 -18.35 23.45
C GLU A 42 -15.56 -18.52 22.76
N ILE A 43 -15.35 -19.61 22.05
CA ILE A 43 -14.00 -20.03 21.60
C ILE A 43 -13.37 -18.99 20.68
N THR A 44 -14.10 -18.48 19.68
CA THR A 44 -13.57 -17.48 18.75
C THR A 44 -13.19 -16.17 19.43
N HIS A 45 -14.03 -15.73 20.38
CA HIS A 45 -13.72 -14.54 21.18
C HIS A 45 -12.47 -14.77 22.05
N ARG A 46 -12.39 -15.90 22.74
CA ARG A 46 -11.23 -16.24 23.59
C ARG A 46 -9.95 -16.40 22.77
N TYR A 47 -10.06 -16.93 21.54
CA TYR A 47 -8.93 -17.00 20.61
C TYR A 47 -8.37 -15.61 20.31
N VAL A 48 -9.22 -14.64 19.99
CA VAL A 48 -8.81 -13.25 19.72
C VAL A 48 -8.17 -12.61 20.96
N LEU A 49 -8.75 -12.81 22.16
CA LEU A 49 -8.15 -12.32 23.40
C LEU A 49 -6.78 -12.96 23.67
N GLY A 50 -6.63 -14.26 23.39
CA GLY A 50 -5.36 -14.96 23.49
C GLY A 50 -4.32 -14.45 22.49
N LEU A 51 -4.74 -14.14 21.27
CA LEU A 51 -3.88 -13.53 20.26
C LEU A 51 -3.41 -12.14 20.70
N TYR A 52 -4.31 -11.29 21.16
CA TYR A 52 -3.95 -9.95 21.66
C TYR A 52 -3.00 -10.03 22.85
N TYR A 53 -3.21 -10.99 23.78
CA TYR A 53 -2.27 -11.22 24.88
C TYR A 53 -0.86 -11.58 24.37
N ILE A 54 -0.76 -12.46 23.37
CA ILE A 54 0.54 -12.80 22.74
C ILE A 54 1.19 -11.56 22.16
N MET A 55 0.43 -10.77 21.39
CA MET A 55 0.92 -9.55 20.76
C MET A 55 1.37 -8.52 21.77
N ASP A 56 0.56 -8.27 22.80
CA ASP A 56 0.85 -7.33 23.87
C ASP A 56 2.18 -7.65 24.55
N VAL A 57 2.39 -8.91 24.93
CA VAL A 57 3.64 -9.37 25.56
C VAL A 57 4.84 -9.20 24.61
N LEU A 58 4.71 -9.63 23.35
CA LEU A 58 5.84 -9.61 22.42
C LEU A 58 6.19 -8.19 21.96
N THR A 59 5.21 -7.36 21.64
CA THR A 59 5.48 -5.98 21.18
C THR A 59 5.94 -5.08 22.32
N SER A 60 5.54 -5.36 23.57
CA SER A 60 6.05 -4.64 24.73
C SER A 60 7.48 -5.05 25.07
N GLU A 61 7.83 -6.35 24.97
CA GLU A 61 9.18 -6.83 25.25
C GLU A 61 10.19 -6.48 24.15
N PHE A 62 9.73 -6.43 22.88
CA PHE A 62 10.54 -6.14 21.71
C PHE A 62 10.03 -4.89 20.97
N SER A 63 9.99 -3.76 21.66
CA SER A 63 9.41 -2.50 21.16
C SER A 63 10.10 -1.95 19.89
N GLU A 64 11.35 -2.35 19.64
CA GLU A 64 12.11 -1.93 18.46
C GLU A 64 11.81 -2.80 17.21
N ILE A 65 11.13 -3.94 17.38
CA ILE A 65 10.78 -4.83 16.28
C ILE A 65 9.45 -4.40 15.69
N LEU A 66 9.42 -4.16 14.37
CA LEU A 66 8.18 -3.89 13.64
C LEU A 66 7.47 -5.19 13.31
N PHE A 67 6.19 -5.28 13.69
CA PHE A 67 5.33 -6.41 13.35
C PHE A 67 4.34 -6.03 12.23
N GLU A 68 4.21 -6.91 11.23
CA GLU A 68 3.22 -6.84 10.16
C GLU A 68 2.20 -7.97 10.30
N SER A 69 0.92 -7.65 10.22
CA SER A 69 -0.16 -8.64 10.18
C SER A 69 -0.38 -9.16 8.77
N CYS A 70 -0.51 -10.49 8.65
CA CYS A 70 -0.97 -11.17 7.46
C CYS A 70 -1.95 -12.29 7.84
N SER A 71 -2.99 -12.49 7.05
CA SER A 71 -3.91 -13.62 7.18
C SER A 71 -4.54 -13.90 5.81
N SER A 72 -3.81 -14.58 4.94
CA SER A 72 -4.13 -14.65 3.50
C SER A 72 -4.44 -13.26 2.93
N GLY A 73 -3.56 -12.30 3.21
CA GLY A 73 -3.82 -10.89 3.06
C GLY A 73 -4.51 -10.27 4.28
N GLY A 74 -5.60 -9.54 4.05
CA GLY A 74 -6.29 -8.73 5.04
C GLY A 74 -7.31 -9.45 5.93
N GLY A 75 -7.29 -10.76 6.06
CA GLY A 75 -8.30 -11.52 6.81
C GLY A 75 -8.40 -11.20 8.31
N ARG A 76 -7.37 -10.56 8.89
CA ARG A 76 -7.36 -10.05 10.28
C ARG A 76 -7.13 -8.53 10.33
N PHE A 77 -7.45 -7.82 9.27
CA PHE A 77 -7.20 -6.39 9.23
C PHE A 77 -8.32 -5.63 9.96
N ASP A 78 -8.07 -5.27 11.19
CA ASP A 78 -8.97 -4.50 12.06
C ASP A 78 -8.18 -3.53 12.94
N PRO A 79 -8.85 -2.56 13.60
CA PRO A 79 -8.18 -1.58 14.46
C PRO A 79 -7.44 -2.21 15.66
N GLY A 80 -7.91 -3.36 16.17
CA GLY A 80 -7.25 -4.06 17.29
C GLY A 80 -5.91 -4.64 16.84
N MET A 81 -5.85 -5.24 15.65
CA MET A 81 -4.58 -5.71 15.09
C MET A 81 -3.64 -4.56 14.77
N LEU A 82 -4.14 -3.41 14.28
CA LEU A 82 -3.30 -2.24 14.02
C LEU A 82 -2.66 -1.65 15.28
N TYR A 83 -3.25 -1.85 16.45
CA TYR A 83 -2.66 -1.42 17.72
C TYR A 83 -1.31 -2.11 17.98
N TYR A 84 -1.21 -3.40 17.64
CA TYR A 84 0.02 -4.20 17.81
C TYR A 84 0.89 -4.26 16.58
N MET A 85 0.28 -4.27 15.40
CA MET A 85 0.93 -4.45 14.10
C MET A 85 0.56 -3.30 13.17
N PRO A 86 1.36 -2.22 13.14
CA PRO A 86 1.01 -0.99 12.42
C PRO A 86 0.97 -1.13 10.90
N GLN A 87 1.41 -2.28 10.37
CA GLN A 87 1.32 -2.61 8.96
C GLN A 87 0.58 -3.93 8.76
N THR A 88 -0.23 -3.99 7.69
CA THR A 88 -0.95 -5.19 7.27
C THR A 88 -0.70 -5.48 5.79
N TRP A 89 -0.50 -6.76 5.46
CA TRP A 89 -0.58 -7.24 4.09
C TRP A 89 -2.06 -7.30 3.68
N THR A 90 -2.48 -6.40 2.79
CA THR A 90 -3.90 -6.16 2.51
C THR A 90 -4.54 -7.22 1.62
N SER A 91 -3.75 -7.89 0.76
CA SER A 91 -4.20 -8.96 -0.13
C SER A 91 -3.01 -9.69 -0.74
N ASP A 92 -3.12 -11.02 -0.87
CA ASP A 92 -2.16 -11.85 -1.61
C ASP A 92 -2.23 -11.61 -3.13
N ASN A 93 -3.24 -10.89 -3.62
CA ASN A 93 -3.27 -10.48 -5.00
C ASN A 93 -2.33 -9.30 -5.24
N THR A 94 -1.17 -9.59 -5.83
CA THR A 94 -0.09 -8.64 -6.11
C THR A 94 -0.16 -8.02 -7.51
N ASP A 95 -1.18 -8.38 -8.32
CA ASP A 95 -1.37 -7.77 -9.62
C ASP A 95 -1.65 -6.29 -9.52
N ALA A 96 -0.85 -5.45 -10.19
CA ALA A 96 -0.95 -4.00 -10.07
C ALA A 96 -2.34 -3.44 -10.40
N VAL A 97 -3.04 -4.03 -11.38
CA VAL A 97 -4.39 -3.56 -11.76
C VAL A 97 -5.44 -3.94 -10.72
N CYS A 98 -5.35 -5.15 -10.15
CA CYS A 98 -6.20 -5.56 -9.03
C CYS A 98 -5.92 -4.71 -7.78
N ARG A 99 -4.64 -4.39 -7.53
CA ARG A 99 -4.21 -3.54 -6.40
C ARG A 99 -4.82 -2.13 -6.45
N LEU A 100 -5.12 -1.58 -7.62
CA LEU A 100 -5.84 -0.30 -7.71
C LEU A 100 -7.13 -0.32 -6.89
N LYS A 101 -7.95 -1.38 -7.04
CA LYS A 101 -9.20 -1.55 -6.29
C LYS A 101 -8.97 -1.89 -4.83
N ILE A 102 -8.03 -2.80 -4.55
CA ILE A 102 -7.71 -3.25 -3.19
C ILE A 102 -7.22 -2.06 -2.34
N GLN A 103 -6.24 -1.29 -2.83
CA GLN A 103 -5.68 -0.15 -2.10
C GLN A 103 -6.68 1.01 -1.97
N HIS A 104 -7.46 1.28 -3.03
CA HIS A 104 -8.54 2.26 -2.98
C HIS A 104 -9.57 1.90 -1.90
N GLY A 105 -10.09 0.65 -1.92
CA GLY A 105 -11.06 0.17 -0.93
C GLY A 105 -10.50 0.16 0.50
N THR A 106 -9.29 -0.35 0.69
CA THR A 106 -8.62 -0.35 2.01
C THR A 106 -8.49 1.07 2.56
N SER A 107 -8.09 2.03 1.72
CA SER A 107 -7.91 3.42 2.13
C SER A 107 -9.19 4.15 2.54
N MET A 108 -10.37 3.55 2.31
CA MET A 108 -11.65 4.10 2.81
C MET A 108 -11.78 3.99 4.34
N LEU A 109 -11.14 2.97 4.93
CA LEU A 109 -11.24 2.67 6.37
C LEU A 109 -9.90 2.86 7.11
N PHE A 110 -8.77 2.61 6.44
CA PHE A 110 -7.45 2.53 7.05
C PHE A 110 -6.46 3.49 6.37
N PRO A 111 -5.53 4.08 7.14
CA PRO A 111 -4.54 5.00 6.58
C PRO A 111 -3.54 4.25 5.68
N THR A 112 -3.01 4.93 4.68
CA THR A 112 -2.07 4.36 3.71
C THR A 112 -0.78 3.83 4.35
N VAL A 113 -0.34 4.42 5.46
CA VAL A 113 0.82 3.95 6.24
C VAL A 113 0.66 2.53 6.78
N SER A 114 -0.57 2.03 6.91
CA SER A 114 -0.85 0.67 7.36
C SER A 114 -0.86 -0.37 6.24
N MET A 115 -0.76 0.02 4.98
CA MET A 115 -0.90 -0.87 3.83
C MET A 115 0.46 -1.31 3.29
N GLY A 116 0.79 -2.60 3.40
CA GLY A 116 1.86 -3.22 2.62
C GLY A 116 1.50 -3.24 1.12
N ALA A 117 2.44 -2.83 0.26
CA ALA A 117 2.25 -2.79 -1.19
C ALA A 117 3.55 -3.18 -1.90
N HIS A 118 3.47 -4.23 -2.74
CA HIS A 118 4.65 -4.80 -3.35
C HIS A 118 4.62 -4.75 -4.87
N VAL A 119 5.80 -4.55 -5.45
CA VAL A 119 6.10 -4.80 -6.87
C VAL A 119 6.38 -6.28 -7.02
N SER A 120 5.49 -7.01 -7.67
CA SER A 120 5.63 -8.46 -7.91
C SER A 120 6.21 -8.78 -9.28
N ALA A 121 6.61 -10.04 -9.46
CA ALA A 121 7.03 -10.56 -10.76
C ALA A 121 5.89 -10.56 -11.79
N VAL A 122 6.24 -10.58 -13.07
CA VAL A 122 5.31 -10.76 -14.19
C VAL A 122 5.78 -11.89 -15.09
N PRO A 123 4.86 -12.66 -15.74
CA PRO A 123 3.41 -12.58 -15.58
C PRO A 123 2.98 -12.81 -14.11
N ASN A 124 1.95 -12.08 -13.64
CA ASN A 124 1.47 -12.24 -12.28
C ASN A 124 0.95 -13.68 -12.04
N HIS A 125 1.37 -14.30 -10.95
CA HIS A 125 1.10 -15.72 -10.68
C HIS A 125 -0.39 -16.05 -10.47
N GLN A 126 -1.22 -15.07 -10.07
CA GLN A 126 -2.65 -15.31 -9.83
C GLN A 126 -3.51 -15.05 -11.07
N VAL A 127 -3.21 -14.01 -11.84
CA VAL A 127 -4.08 -13.56 -12.94
C VAL A 127 -3.40 -13.62 -14.32
N GLY A 128 -2.12 -14.01 -14.40
CA GLY A 128 -1.37 -14.12 -15.64
C GLY A 128 -1.08 -12.79 -16.35
N ARG A 129 -1.42 -11.64 -15.74
CA ARG A 129 -1.24 -10.32 -16.37
C ARG A 129 0.22 -9.89 -16.32
N THR A 130 0.64 -9.24 -17.43
CA THR A 130 1.93 -8.56 -17.53
C THR A 130 1.70 -7.05 -17.57
N THR A 131 2.32 -6.32 -16.66
CA THR A 131 2.34 -4.85 -16.60
C THR A 131 3.79 -4.37 -16.54
N SER A 132 4.03 -3.13 -16.96
CA SER A 132 5.37 -2.55 -16.90
C SER A 132 5.88 -2.46 -15.46
N LEU A 133 7.18 -2.48 -15.27
CA LEU A 133 7.80 -2.28 -13.95
C LEU A 133 7.43 -0.90 -13.36
N GLU A 134 7.31 0.10 -14.23
CA GLU A 134 6.88 1.45 -13.86
C GLU A 134 5.46 1.47 -13.31
N THR A 135 4.50 0.83 -13.98
CA THR A 135 3.11 0.73 -13.49
C THR A 135 3.04 0.00 -12.15
N ARG A 136 3.74 -1.14 -12.02
CA ARG A 136 3.81 -1.88 -10.75
C ARG A 136 4.36 -1.02 -9.61
N TYR A 137 5.42 -0.27 -9.90
CA TYR A 137 6.02 0.65 -8.93
C TYR A 137 5.06 1.77 -8.52
N ILE A 138 4.45 2.48 -9.47
CA ILE A 138 3.56 3.62 -9.17
C ILE A 138 2.38 3.18 -8.30
N VAL A 139 1.80 2.01 -8.59
CA VAL A 139 0.72 1.44 -7.79
C VAL A 139 1.21 1.06 -6.38
N ALA A 140 2.34 0.39 -6.26
CA ALA A 140 2.89 -0.02 -4.98
C ALA A 140 3.39 1.17 -4.14
N ALA A 141 3.86 2.24 -4.77
CA ALA A 141 4.31 3.46 -4.10
C ALA A 141 3.18 4.26 -3.42
N ALA A 142 1.92 3.86 -3.60
CA ALA A 142 0.78 4.42 -2.85
C ALA A 142 0.60 3.80 -1.44
N GLY A 143 1.49 2.92 -1.01
CA GLY A 143 1.54 2.30 0.32
C GLY A 143 2.98 2.11 0.78
N ASN A 144 3.20 1.17 1.71
CA ASN A 144 4.55 0.78 2.14
C ASN A 144 5.19 -0.10 1.08
N LEU A 145 6.05 0.51 0.26
CA LEU A 145 6.66 -0.12 -0.90
C LEU A 145 7.59 -1.26 -0.53
N GLY A 146 7.41 -2.41 -1.16
CA GLY A 146 8.36 -3.53 -1.19
C GLY A 146 8.50 -4.10 -2.60
N TYR A 147 9.56 -4.88 -2.81
CA TYR A 147 9.78 -5.65 -4.04
C TYR A 147 9.73 -7.14 -3.71
N GLU A 148 8.74 -7.82 -4.26
CA GLU A 148 8.48 -9.25 -4.07
C GLU A 148 8.71 -9.97 -5.39
N LEU A 149 9.98 -10.10 -5.76
CA LEU A 149 10.40 -10.72 -7.01
C LEU A 149 11.84 -11.26 -6.91
N ASP A 150 12.19 -12.18 -7.80
CA ASP A 150 13.51 -12.77 -7.88
C ASP A 150 14.47 -11.83 -8.64
N LEU A 151 15.36 -11.19 -7.92
CA LEU A 151 16.32 -10.23 -8.48
C LEU A 151 17.26 -10.86 -9.52
N GLN A 152 17.49 -12.20 -9.45
CA GLN A 152 18.36 -12.89 -10.39
C GLN A 152 17.74 -13.03 -11.78
N LYS A 153 16.43 -12.85 -11.88
CA LYS A 153 15.69 -12.93 -13.16
C LYS A 153 15.51 -11.58 -13.86
N LEU A 154 15.97 -10.51 -13.22
CA LEU A 154 15.86 -9.16 -13.77
C LEU A 154 17.00 -8.85 -14.73
N SER A 155 16.69 -8.10 -15.80
CA SER A 155 17.70 -7.50 -16.65
C SER A 155 18.48 -6.40 -15.92
N GLN A 156 19.66 -6.05 -16.44
CA GLN A 156 20.45 -4.95 -15.89
C GLN A 156 19.66 -3.61 -15.92
N ASP A 157 18.90 -3.36 -16.99
CA ASP A 157 18.08 -2.14 -17.11
C ASP A 157 16.96 -2.09 -16.08
N GLU A 158 16.30 -3.23 -15.79
CA GLU A 158 15.30 -3.32 -14.72
C GLU A 158 15.92 -3.08 -13.35
N MET A 159 17.11 -3.62 -13.09
CA MET A 159 17.84 -3.38 -11.84
C MET A 159 18.17 -1.89 -11.65
N GLU A 160 18.64 -1.21 -12.69
CA GLU A 160 18.91 0.23 -12.63
C GLU A 160 17.62 1.06 -12.45
N LEU A 161 16.53 0.63 -13.10
CA LEU A 161 15.22 1.27 -12.89
C LEU A 161 14.72 1.10 -11.45
N ILE A 162 14.84 -0.10 -10.87
CA ILE A 162 14.47 -0.36 -9.47
C ILE A 162 15.28 0.53 -8.51
N LYS A 163 16.58 0.70 -8.73
CA LYS A 163 17.40 1.61 -7.91
C LYS A 163 16.87 3.05 -7.94
N LYS A 164 16.49 3.54 -9.13
CA LYS A 164 15.89 4.87 -9.29
C LYS A 164 14.53 4.97 -8.59
N GLN A 165 13.68 3.94 -8.72
CA GLN A 165 12.38 3.86 -8.07
C GLN A 165 12.50 3.86 -6.54
N ILE A 166 13.43 3.09 -5.99
CA ILE A 166 13.71 3.08 -4.54
C ILE A 166 14.20 4.45 -4.06
N ALA A 167 15.11 5.08 -4.81
CA ALA A 167 15.59 6.43 -4.48
C ALA A 167 14.46 7.47 -4.51
N GLN A 168 13.59 7.40 -5.51
CA GLN A 168 12.41 8.26 -5.62
C GLN A 168 11.45 8.01 -4.45
N TYR A 169 11.12 6.75 -4.15
CA TYR A 169 10.23 6.40 -3.03
C TYR A 169 10.77 6.91 -1.68
N LYS A 170 12.07 6.78 -1.42
CA LYS A 170 12.69 7.32 -0.20
C LYS A 170 12.50 8.83 -0.04
N ARG A 171 12.37 9.59 -1.14
CA ARG A 171 12.11 11.04 -1.12
C ARG A 171 10.63 11.36 -0.85
N ILE A 172 9.71 10.51 -1.30
CA ILE A 172 8.26 10.76 -1.19
C ILE A 172 7.59 9.96 -0.07
N ARG A 173 8.25 8.95 0.51
CA ARG A 173 7.60 8.00 1.44
C ARG A 173 6.93 8.69 2.64
N ARG A 174 7.52 9.77 3.17
CA ARG A 174 6.91 10.50 4.29
C ARG A 174 5.60 11.14 3.88
N THR A 175 5.54 11.73 2.69
CA THR A 175 4.32 12.29 2.12
C THR A 175 3.26 11.23 1.88
N VAL A 176 3.65 10.04 1.39
CA VAL A 176 2.72 8.92 1.18
C VAL A 176 2.21 8.33 2.50
N GLN A 177 3.08 8.19 3.49
CA GLN A 177 2.74 7.55 4.77
C GLN A 177 1.93 8.46 5.70
N PHE A 178 2.26 9.75 5.76
CA PHE A 178 1.73 10.68 6.77
C PHE A 178 1.00 11.89 6.18
N GLY A 179 1.08 12.10 4.87
CA GLY A 179 0.37 13.17 4.19
C GLY A 179 -1.12 12.93 4.02
N ALA A 180 -1.85 13.97 3.65
CA ALA A 180 -3.27 13.87 3.32
C ALA A 180 -3.44 13.16 1.97
N TYR A 181 -4.27 12.13 1.95
CA TYR A 181 -4.58 11.33 0.76
C TYR A 181 -5.91 11.72 0.12
N TYR A 182 -5.88 12.07 -1.16
CA TYR A 182 -7.05 12.46 -1.94
C TYR A 182 -7.26 11.51 -3.11
N ARG A 183 -8.42 10.86 -3.18
CA ARG A 183 -8.87 10.03 -4.30
C ARG A 183 -9.48 10.94 -5.36
N LEU A 184 -9.00 10.86 -6.60
CA LEU A 184 -9.40 11.73 -7.71
C LEU A 184 -10.23 11.00 -8.77
N ALA A 185 -9.93 9.70 -9.00
CA ALA A 185 -10.68 8.84 -9.91
C ALA A 185 -10.86 7.47 -9.29
N ASP A 186 -12.07 6.92 -9.39
CA ASP A 186 -12.50 5.68 -8.75
C ASP A 186 -12.31 4.48 -9.69
N PRO A 187 -11.41 3.52 -9.37
CA PRO A 187 -11.16 2.34 -10.21
C PRO A 187 -12.32 1.33 -10.24
N PHE A 188 -13.36 1.49 -9.40
CA PHE A 188 -14.54 0.63 -9.45
C PHE A 188 -15.54 1.06 -10.52
N SER A 189 -15.60 2.35 -10.83
CA SER A 189 -16.55 2.94 -11.78
C SER A 189 -15.91 3.50 -13.05
N GLU A 190 -14.60 3.77 -13.02
CA GLU A 190 -13.86 4.38 -14.13
C GLU A 190 -12.83 3.44 -14.75
N ASN A 191 -12.44 3.73 -16.00
CA ASN A 191 -11.34 3.03 -16.71
C ASN A 191 -9.96 3.59 -16.32
N GLN A 192 -9.88 4.22 -15.19
CA GLN A 192 -8.66 4.84 -14.62
C GLN A 192 -8.74 4.83 -13.10
N SER A 193 -7.59 5.02 -12.47
CA SER A 193 -7.49 5.35 -11.06
C SER A 193 -6.55 6.54 -10.92
N ALA A 194 -6.87 7.49 -10.05
CA ALA A 194 -5.99 8.62 -9.78
C ALA A 194 -6.11 9.06 -8.33
N TRP A 195 -4.98 9.54 -7.80
CA TRP A 195 -4.89 10.06 -6.44
C TRP A 195 -3.77 11.08 -6.30
N ASN A 196 -3.83 11.89 -5.27
CA ASN A 196 -2.68 12.67 -4.83
C ASN A 196 -2.51 12.63 -3.31
N PHE A 197 -1.26 12.70 -2.89
CA PHE A 197 -0.86 12.95 -1.51
C PHE A 197 -0.35 14.38 -1.38
N VAL A 198 -0.61 15.00 -0.23
CA VAL A 198 -0.06 16.31 0.15
C VAL A 198 0.68 16.14 1.45
N SER A 199 1.95 16.53 1.53
CA SER A 199 2.73 16.44 2.76
C SER A 199 2.10 17.25 3.90
N GLU A 200 2.41 16.90 5.16
CA GLU A 200 1.87 17.58 6.34
C GLU A 200 2.11 19.09 6.35
N ASP A 201 3.23 19.54 5.80
CA ASP A 201 3.60 20.95 5.66
C ASP A 201 3.10 21.60 4.35
N GLY A 202 2.38 20.86 3.52
CA GLY A 202 1.86 21.31 2.23
C GLY A 202 2.89 21.58 1.15
N LYS A 203 4.17 21.19 1.36
CA LYS A 203 5.26 21.55 0.43
C LYS A 203 5.47 20.55 -0.68
N GLN A 204 5.12 19.29 -0.48
CA GLN A 204 5.29 18.23 -1.48
C GLN A 204 3.96 17.61 -1.85
N ILE A 205 3.70 17.49 -3.14
CA ILE A 205 2.53 16.82 -3.71
C ILE A 205 3.02 15.64 -4.52
N VAL A 206 2.45 14.46 -4.28
CA VAL A 206 2.69 13.26 -5.10
C VAL A 206 1.39 12.91 -5.79
N PHE A 207 1.31 13.19 -7.07
CA PHE A 207 0.16 12.86 -7.92
C PHE A 207 0.45 11.58 -8.69
N SER A 208 -0.53 10.69 -8.80
CA SER A 208 -0.45 9.45 -9.59
C SER A 208 -1.74 9.20 -10.37
N HIS A 209 -1.57 8.70 -11.58
CA HIS A 209 -2.66 8.29 -12.46
C HIS A 209 -2.33 6.96 -13.13
N VAL A 210 -3.32 6.08 -13.25
CA VAL A 210 -3.22 4.81 -13.96
C VAL A 210 -4.41 4.68 -14.93
N GLN A 211 -4.12 4.55 -16.21
CA GLN A 211 -5.08 4.16 -17.24
C GLN A 211 -5.19 2.63 -17.25
N ILE A 212 -6.41 2.07 -17.12
CA ILE A 212 -6.60 0.61 -17.10
C ILE A 212 -6.54 0.05 -18.52
N LEU A 213 -7.40 0.51 -19.42
CA LEU A 213 -7.41 0.08 -20.83
C LEU A 213 -7.28 1.27 -21.76
N ALA A 214 -6.48 1.10 -22.83
CA ALA A 214 -6.48 2.04 -23.94
C ALA A 214 -7.77 1.93 -24.75
N ARG A 215 -8.33 3.07 -25.17
CA ARG A 215 -9.59 3.13 -25.94
C ARG A 215 -9.43 3.98 -27.20
N SER A 216 -10.11 3.62 -28.28
CA SER A 216 -10.00 4.30 -29.57
C SER A 216 -10.52 5.73 -29.53
N ALA A 217 -11.72 5.96 -29.01
CA ALA A 217 -12.36 7.28 -28.91
C ALA A 217 -12.23 7.84 -27.49
N TYR A 218 -10.98 8.03 -27.03
CA TYR A 218 -10.72 8.40 -25.66
C TYR A 218 -10.69 9.91 -25.47
N ARG A 219 -11.47 10.41 -24.55
CA ARG A 219 -11.37 11.79 -24.08
C ARG A 219 -10.15 11.89 -23.17
N ILE A 220 -9.25 12.82 -23.46
CA ILE A 220 -8.09 13.10 -22.61
C ILE A 220 -8.59 13.56 -21.22
N PRO A 221 -8.26 12.85 -20.11
CA PRO A 221 -8.73 13.25 -18.80
C PRO A 221 -8.02 14.49 -18.31
N THR A 222 -8.79 15.35 -17.70
CA THR A 222 -8.28 16.46 -16.89
C THR A 222 -8.59 16.13 -15.44
N LEU A 223 -7.56 16.00 -14.60
CA LEU A 223 -7.69 15.62 -13.20
C LEU A 223 -7.37 16.81 -12.30
N ARG A 224 -8.30 17.14 -11.43
CA ARG A 224 -8.17 18.23 -10.47
C ARG A 224 -7.54 17.71 -9.18
N LEU A 225 -6.37 18.22 -8.83
CA LEU A 225 -5.70 17.89 -7.58
C LEU A 225 -6.47 18.49 -6.40
N ARG A 226 -6.21 17.97 -5.20
CA ARG A 226 -6.88 18.44 -3.98
C ARG A 226 -5.87 18.69 -2.87
N GLY A 227 -6.25 19.60 -1.96
CA GLY A 227 -5.49 19.88 -0.75
C GLY A 227 -4.30 20.82 -0.91
N LEU A 228 -4.15 21.49 -2.06
CA LEU A 228 -3.09 22.45 -2.30
C LEU A 228 -3.45 23.84 -1.75
N ASP A 229 -2.44 24.66 -1.53
CA ASP A 229 -2.64 26.10 -1.25
C ASP A 229 -2.92 26.85 -2.57
N PRO A 230 -4.13 27.43 -2.77
CA PRO A 230 -4.48 28.07 -4.04
C PRO A 230 -3.63 29.31 -4.37
N LYS A 231 -2.93 29.87 -3.39
CA LYS A 231 -2.09 31.07 -3.58
C LYS A 231 -0.63 30.76 -3.81
N ALA A 232 -0.24 29.48 -3.72
CA ALA A 232 1.13 29.06 -3.88
C ALA A 232 1.42 28.60 -5.31
N GLU A 233 2.68 28.63 -5.68
CA GLU A 233 3.21 28.03 -6.89
C GLU A 233 3.86 26.67 -6.58
N TYR A 234 3.70 25.73 -7.49
CA TYR A 234 4.20 24.36 -7.39
C TYR A 234 5.01 24.00 -8.63
N LYS A 235 6.24 23.61 -8.43
CA LYS A 235 7.16 23.22 -9.50
C LYS A 235 7.12 21.71 -9.69
N ASN A 236 6.88 21.25 -10.92
CA ASN A 236 7.10 19.86 -11.30
C ASN A 236 8.61 19.55 -11.20
N VAL A 237 8.97 18.58 -10.37
CA VAL A 237 10.37 18.24 -10.08
C VAL A 237 11.09 17.67 -11.30
N GLU A 238 10.38 17.02 -12.20
CA GLU A 238 10.95 16.36 -13.38
C GLU A 238 11.11 17.33 -14.55
N THR A 239 10.06 18.10 -14.88
CA THR A 239 10.05 18.98 -16.05
C THR A 239 10.54 20.40 -15.73
N GLY A 240 10.47 20.82 -14.47
CA GLY A 240 10.75 22.18 -14.05
C GLY A 240 9.62 23.18 -14.30
N GLU A 241 8.51 22.75 -14.90
CA GLU A 241 7.33 23.59 -15.13
C GLU A 241 6.69 24.02 -13.81
N VAL A 242 6.16 25.25 -13.78
CA VAL A 242 5.54 25.83 -12.60
C VAL A 242 4.04 26.04 -12.85
N PHE A 243 3.24 25.67 -11.86
CA PHE A 243 1.77 25.74 -11.89
C PHE A 243 1.26 26.48 -10.66
N GLY A 244 0.19 27.26 -10.81
CA GLY A 244 -0.54 27.79 -9.67
C GLY A 244 -1.28 26.68 -8.91
N GLY A 245 -1.36 26.79 -7.58
CA GLY A 245 -2.13 25.83 -6.78
C GLY A 245 -3.62 25.87 -7.14
N ASP A 246 -4.16 27.05 -7.44
CA ASP A 246 -5.51 27.23 -7.97
C ASP A 246 -5.66 26.61 -9.37
N GLU A 247 -4.67 26.75 -10.25
CA GLU A 247 -4.65 26.11 -11.56
C GLU A 247 -4.76 24.59 -11.43
N LEU A 248 -3.90 23.97 -10.62
CA LEU A 248 -3.92 22.51 -10.39
C LEU A 248 -5.23 22.03 -9.76
N MET A 249 -5.86 22.84 -8.89
CA MET A 249 -7.10 22.45 -8.21
C MET A 249 -8.36 22.70 -9.03
N TYR A 250 -8.42 23.77 -9.83
CA TYR A 250 -9.66 24.16 -10.51
C TYR A 250 -9.64 23.88 -12.01
N ALA A 251 -8.55 24.18 -12.70
CA ALA A 251 -8.35 23.77 -14.10
C ALA A 251 -7.93 22.28 -14.17
N GLY A 252 -7.00 21.88 -13.31
CA GLY A 252 -6.47 20.52 -13.23
C GLY A 252 -5.31 20.26 -14.18
N ILE A 253 -4.75 19.05 -14.08
CA ILE A 253 -3.66 18.59 -14.94
C ILE A 253 -4.21 17.68 -16.04
N THR A 254 -3.77 17.95 -17.27
CA THR A 254 -4.12 17.12 -18.44
C THR A 254 -3.14 15.97 -18.54
N ILE A 255 -3.66 14.73 -18.56
CA ILE A 255 -2.83 13.51 -18.69
C ILE A 255 -2.65 13.20 -20.17
N PRO A 256 -1.41 13.14 -20.68
CA PRO A 256 -1.15 12.80 -22.08
C PRO A 256 -1.76 11.45 -22.45
N ARG A 257 -2.29 11.35 -23.67
CA ARG A 257 -2.85 10.09 -24.18
C ARG A 257 -1.75 9.05 -24.40
N VAL A 258 -1.88 7.92 -23.71
CA VAL A 258 -1.04 6.72 -23.96
C VAL A 258 -1.87 5.66 -24.66
N ARG A 259 -1.33 5.11 -25.77
CA ARG A 259 -2.00 4.05 -26.57
C ARG A 259 -1.58 2.65 -26.08
N GLN A 260 -1.55 2.48 -24.77
CA GLN A 260 -1.13 1.24 -24.12
C GLN A 260 -2.00 0.98 -22.91
N ASP A 261 -2.39 -0.28 -22.73
CA ASP A 261 -3.09 -0.72 -21.52
C ASP A 261 -2.17 -0.63 -20.29
N PHE A 262 -2.76 -0.43 -19.16
CA PHE A 262 -2.09 -0.40 -17.86
C PHE A 262 -0.94 0.62 -17.77
N SER A 263 -1.09 1.76 -18.46
CA SER A 263 -0.09 2.83 -18.40
C SER A 263 -0.27 3.66 -17.12
N ALA A 264 0.84 4.05 -16.51
CA ALA A 264 0.84 4.83 -15.28
C ALA A 264 1.75 6.07 -15.40
N THR A 265 1.41 7.10 -14.64
CA THR A 265 2.18 8.34 -14.54
C THR A 265 2.20 8.79 -13.07
N MET A 266 3.39 9.18 -12.59
CA MET A 266 3.57 9.85 -11.30
C MET A 266 4.22 11.21 -11.54
N ILE A 267 3.68 12.25 -10.90
CA ILE A 267 4.24 13.60 -10.93
C ILE A 267 4.44 14.07 -9.51
N ILE A 268 5.63 14.57 -9.22
CA ILE A 268 5.98 15.14 -7.92
C ILE A 268 6.08 16.65 -8.09
N PHE A 269 5.33 17.39 -7.28
CA PHE A 269 5.43 18.83 -7.22
C PHE A 269 6.03 19.25 -5.89
N GLU A 270 6.83 20.32 -5.92
CA GLU A 270 7.37 20.99 -4.74
C GLU A 270 6.90 22.44 -4.73
N LYS A 271 6.39 22.89 -3.58
CA LYS A 271 5.97 24.29 -3.35
C LYS A 271 7.18 25.20 -3.42
N MET A 272 7.07 26.29 -4.15
CA MET A 272 8.11 27.31 -4.30
C MET A 272 8.11 28.32 -3.15
#